data_f976ee4929ce030c85cdf5aedd0db015
#
_entry.id   f976ee4929ce030c85cdf5aedd0db015
#
_cell.length_a   1.000
_cell.length_b   1.000
_cell.length_c   1.000
_cell.angle_alpha   90.00
_cell.angle_beta   90.00
_cell.angle_gamma   90.00
#
_symmetry.space_group_name_H-M   'P 1'
#
loop_
_entity.id
_entity.type
_entity.pdbx_description
1 polymer ?
#
loop_
_entity_poly.entity_id
_entity_poly.type
_entity_poly.pdbx_seq_one_letter_code
_entity_poly.pdbx_strand_id
1 'polypeptide(L)'
;MPRPPPPGRGAPGARRPMRDFFGAWLATLRSPLLPLLRRALSSSSGSRNDPISSAAAAVEAHFQAHWSALDAAARQDPAQAICAGDWRSPLEIPFLWLGDLHPSLITSLLRSLSPSPRLLTAADRVDRRIRATVPAISDRLRHAQEALVSAEVAGSADLEALLEELKAIALEANRLRRGVLSELVAAAGGHQAALFLEALSRFVLSMHDPEVLRRFDHCRPAPG
;
A
#
# COMPACT_ATOMS: atom_id res chain seq x y z
N MET A 1 -37.43 -29.93 17.41
CA MET A 1 -36.83 -29.00 16.44
C MET A 1 -35.38 -29.36 16.27
N PRO A 2 -34.91 -29.76 15.09
CA PRO A 2 -33.49 -30.06 14.85
C PRO A 2 -32.65 -28.80 14.87
N ARG A 3 -31.47 -28.88 15.45
CA ARG A 3 -30.47 -27.83 15.59
C ARG A 3 -29.92 -27.47 14.21
N PRO A 4 -29.73 -26.19 13.84
CA PRO A 4 -29.12 -25.83 12.57
C PRO A 4 -27.67 -26.32 12.52
N PRO A 5 -27.19 -26.73 11.33
CA PRO A 5 -25.80 -27.16 11.16
C PRO A 5 -24.83 -26.01 11.41
N PRO A 6 -23.59 -26.29 11.89
CA PRO A 6 -22.56 -25.28 12.07
C PRO A 6 -22.14 -24.65 10.72
N PRO A 7 -21.73 -23.37 10.70
CA PRO A 7 -21.28 -22.74 9.48
C PRO A 7 -20.12 -23.52 8.88
N GLY A 8 -20.26 -23.87 7.61
CA GLY A 8 -19.31 -24.70 6.87
C GLY A 8 -17.92 -24.07 6.91
N ARG A 9 -16.90 -24.86 7.24
CA ARG A 9 -15.49 -24.55 7.00
C ARG A 9 -15.35 -24.28 5.50
N GLY A 10 -14.90 -23.09 5.15
CA GLY A 10 -14.64 -22.71 3.76
C GLY A 10 -13.80 -23.78 3.07
N ALA A 11 -14.18 -24.12 1.84
CA ALA A 11 -13.54 -25.15 1.04
C ALA A 11 -12.02 -24.86 0.91
N PRO A 12 -11.14 -25.85 1.10
CA PRO A 12 -9.70 -25.68 0.85
C PRO A 12 -9.50 -25.54 -0.65
N GLY A 13 -9.05 -24.33 -1.10
CA GLY A 13 -8.67 -24.11 -2.48
C GLY A 13 -9.25 -22.90 -3.19
N ALA A 14 -10.07 -22.05 -2.55
CA ALA A 14 -10.45 -20.77 -3.16
C ALA A 14 -9.18 -19.94 -3.39
N ARG A 15 -8.82 -19.74 -4.67
CA ARG A 15 -7.74 -18.82 -5.07
C ARG A 15 -8.02 -17.46 -4.43
N ARG A 16 -7.02 -16.92 -3.73
CA ARG A 16 -7.02 -15.57 -3.16
C ARG A 16 -6.11 -14.70 -4.03
N PRO A 17 -6.59 -14.15 -5.15
CA PRO A 17 -5.74 -13.57 -6.19
C PRO A 17 -4.84 -12.47 -5.65
N MET A 18 -5.34 -11.64 -4.71
CA MET A 18 -4.53 -10.57 -4.12
C MET A 18 -3.46 -11.08 -3.17
N ARG A 19 -3.73 -12.14 -2.39
CA ARG A 19 -2.71 -12.74 -1.52
C ARG A 19 -1.57 -13.32 -2.34
N ASP A 20 -1.88 -14.06 -3.40
CA ASP A 20 -0.88 -14.68 -4.28
C ASP A 20 -0.07 -13.60 -5.01
N PHE A 21 -0.75 -12.59 -5.55
CA PHE A 21 -0.08 -11.44 -6.18
C PHE A 21 0.84 -10.71 -5.19
N PHE A 22 0.34 -10.38 -3.99
CA PHE A 22 1.11 -9.64 -3.00
C PHE A 22 2.32 -10.42 -2.50
N GLY A 23 2.18 -11.74 -2.30
CA GLY A 23 3.30 -12.63 -1.99
C GLY A 23 4.38 -12.63 -3.07
N ALA A 24 3.99 -12.74 -4.35
CA ALA A 24 4.91 -12.67 -5.48
C ALA A 24 5.56 -11.28 -5.61
N TRP A 25 4.79 -10.22 -5.38
CA TRP A 25 5.26 -8.84 -5.37
C TRP A 25 6.34 -8.62 -4.29
N LEU A 26 6.09 -9.05 -3.04
CA LEU A 26 7.08 -8.98 -1.95
C LEU A 26 8.35 -9.81 -2.27
N ALA A 27 8.19 -10.99 -2.85
CA ALA A 27 9.32 -11.82 -3.26
C ALA A 27 10.19 -11.11 -4.30
N THR A 28 9.59 -10.49 -5.31
CA THR A 28 10.29 -9.71 -6.34
C THR A 28 10.97 -8.47 -5.75
N LEU A 29 10.32 -7.77 -4.82
CA LEU A 29 10.91 -6.62 -4.12
C LEU A 29 12.14 -7.05 -3.30
N ARG A 30 12.03 -8.17 -2.58
CA ARG A 30 13.11 -8.75 -1.76
C ARG A 30 14.28 -9.24 -2.60
N SER A 31 13.97 -9.88 -3.72
CA SER A 31 14.94 -10.45 -4.66
C SER A 31 14.29 -10.61 -6.04
N PRO A 32 14.67 -9.83 -7.09
CA PRO A 32 16.00 -9.21 -7.28
C PRO A 32 16.09 -7.70 -7.00
N LEU A 33 14.99 -6.95 -6.77
CA LEU A 33 14.99 -5.49 -6.87
C LEU A 33 15.83 -4.80 -5.80
N LEU A 34 15.63 -5.12 -4.52
CA LEU A 34 16.38 -4.50 -3.44
C LEU A 34 17.89 -4.78 -3.50
N PRO A 35 18.37 -6.00 -3.79
CA PRO A 35 19.79 -6.26 -4.01
C PRO A 35 20.36 -5.53 -5.22
N LEU A 36 19.58 -5.38 -6.30
CA LEU A 36 20.00 -4.61 -7.48
C LEU A 36 20.22 -3.13 -7.11
N LEU A 37 19.25 -2.52 -6.41
CA LEU A 37 19.31 -1.14 -5.98
C LEU A 37 20.50 -0.91 -5.03
N ARG A 38 20.75 -1.80 -4.08
CA ARG A 38 21.89 -1.72 -3.14
C ARG A 38 23.23 -1.82 -3.86
N ARG A 39 23.36 -2.73 -4.83
CA ARG A 39 24.56 -2.84 -5.64
C ARG A 39 24.83 -1.55 -6.43
N ALA A 40 23.78 -0.99 -7.03
CA ALA A 40 23.89 0.27 -7.75
C ALA A 40 24.34 1.42 -6.83
N LEU A 41 23.79 1.50 -5.61
CA LEU A 41 24.20 2.48 -4.59
C LEU A 41 25.66 2.32 -4.14
N SER A 42 26.16 1.06 -4.08
CA SER A 42 27.54 0.76 -3.68
C SER A 42 28.56 0.97 -4.81
N SER A 43 28.12 0.95 -6.06
CA SER A 43 28.99 0.99 -7.26
C SER A 43 29.24 2.41 -7.75
N SER A 44 29.52 3.37 -6.87
CA SER A 44 29.73 4.80 -7.19
C SER A 44 30.86 5.00 -8.21
N SER A 45 30.61 4.81 -9.50
CA SER A 45 31.56 5.18 -10.54
C SER A 45 30.85 5.59 -11.83
N GLY A 46 31.09 6.83 -12.18
CA GLY A 46 30.80 7.69 -13.30
C GLY A 46 30.58 7.09 -14.71
N SER A 47 29.64 6.17 -14.86
CA SER A 47 29.24 5.68 -16.18
C SER A 47 28.06 6.50 -16.72
N ARG A 48 28.06 6.78 -18.03
CA ARG A 48 27.01 7.57 -18.71
C ARG A 48 25.62 6.92 -18.71
N ASN A 49 25.52 5.62 -18.43
CA ASN A 49 24.27 4.93 -18.13
C ASN A 49 24.22 4.74 -16.63
N ASP A 50 23.54 5.67 -15.94
CA ASP A 50 23.47 5.69 -14.49
C ASP A 50 22.72 4.45 -13.97
N PRO A 51 23.44 3.41 -13.51
CA PRO A 51 22.81 2.18 -13.01
C PRO A 51 21.93 2.45 -11.80
N ILE A 52 22.17 3.54 -11.06
CA ILE A 52 21.38 3.99 -9.93
C ILE A 52 19.99 4.42 -10.41
N SER A 53 19.93 5.27 -11.43
CA SER A 53 18.66 5.74 -12.00
C SER A 53 17.82 4.60 -12.58
N SER A 54 18.48 3.66 -13.26
CA SER A 54 17.81 2.47 -13.81
C SER A 54 17.24 1.57 -12.72
N ALA A 55 18.02 1.30 -11.66
CA ALA A 55 17.58 0.48 -10.53
C ALA A 55 16.46 1.18 -9.75
N ALA A 56 16.56 2.49 -9.53
CA ALA A 56 15.51 3.28 -8.88
C ALA A 56 14.21 3.25 -9.69
N ALA A 57 14.28 3.46 -11.00
CA ALA A 57 13.11 3.38 -11.89
C ALA A 57 12.43 2.00 -11.86
N ALA A 58 13.23 0.92 -11.80
CA ALA A 58 12.68 -0.43 -11.70
C ALA A 58 11.92 -0.65 -10.37
N VAL A 59 12.43 -0.15 -9.26
CA VAL A 59 11.75 -0.22 -7.95
C VAL A 59 10.51 0.67 -7.93
N GLU A 60 10.57 1.90 -8.45
CA GLU A 60 9.40 2.77 -8.57
C GLU A 60 8.30 2.09 -9.39
N ALA A 61 8.64 1.58 -10.57
CA ALA A 61 7.69 0.87 -11.44
C ALA A 61 7.05 -0.33 -10.74
N HIS A 62 7.80 -1.02 -9.87
CA HIS A 62 7.29 -2.15 -9.09
C HIS A 62 6.25 -1.70 -8.06
N PHE A 63 6.44 -0.58 -7.36
CA PHE A 63 5.42 0.02 -6.50
C PHE A 63 4.20 0.49 -7.30
N GLN A 64 4.40 1.10 -8.47
CA GLN A 64 3.29 1.51 -9.36
C GLN A 64 2.44 0.31 -9.80
N ALA A 65 3.10 -0.82 -10.13
CA ALA A 65 2.41 -2.07 -10.49
C ALA A 65 1.56 -2.63 -9.34
N HIS A 66 2.03 -2.50 -8.09
CA HIS A 66 1.26 -2.88 -6.90
C HIS A 66 -0.07 -2.11 -6.82
N TRP A 67 -0.04 -0.79 -6.90
CA TRP A 67 -1.27 0.00 -6.87
C TRP A 67 -2.17 -0.23 -8.09
N SER A 68 -1.59 -0.57 -9.24
CA SER A 68 -2.39 -0.97 -10.41
C SER A 68 -3.12 -2.30 -10.19
N ALA A 69 -2.51 -3.24 -9.47
CA ALA A 69 -3.16 -4.49 -9.10
C ALA A 69 -4.26 -4.25 -8.05
N LEU A 70 -4.05 -3.36 -7.08
CA LEU A 70 -5.09 -2.93 -6.14
C LEU A 70 -6.26 -2.26 -6.85
N ASP A 71 -6.02 -1.45 -7.88
CA ASP A 71 -7.07 -0.88 -8.72
C ASP A 71 -7.89 -1.96 -9.44
N ALA A 72 -7.22 -2.99 -9.95
CA ALA A 72 -7.89 -4.12 -10.59
C ALA A 72 -8.74 -4.92 -9.58
N ALA A 73 -8.23 -5.14 -8.37
CA ALA A 73 -8.97 -5.78 -7.28
C ALA A 73 -10.19 -4.95 -6.86
N ALA A 74 -10.04 -3.63 -6.71
CA ALA A 74 -11.13 -2.73 -6.34
C ALA A 74 -12.25 -2.66 -7.37
N ARG A 75 -11.96 -2.92 -8.65
CA ARG A 75 -12.99 -3.03 -9.70
C ARG A 75 -13.80 -4.33 -9.59
N GLN A 76 -13.27 -5.36 -8.95
CA GLN A 76 -13.94 -6.65 -8.76
C GLN A 76 -14.67 -6.71 -7.42
N ASP A 77 -14.00 -6.31 -6.34
CA ASP A 77 -14.52 -6.28 -4.98
C ASP A 77 -13.93 -5.07 -4.24
N PRO A 78 -14.59 -3.92 -4.28
CA PRO A 78 -14.10 -2.70 -3.64
C PRO A 78 -14.07 -2.82 -2.12
N ALA A 79 -14.99 -3.56 -1.49
CA ALA A 79 -15.02 -3.74 -0.05
C ALA A 79 -13.81 -4.55 0.42
N GLN A 80 -13.50 -5.67 -0.24
CA GLN A 80 -12.33 -6.46 0.06
C GLN A 80 -11.03 -5.65 -0.18
N ALA A 81 -10.96 -4.89 -1.27
CA ALA A 81 -9.79 -4.07 -1.58
C ALA A 81 -9.51 -3.00 -0.51
N ILE A 82 -10.56 -2.36 0.02
CA ILE A 82 -10.44 -1.35 1.08
C ILE A 82 -10.06 -1.98 2.43
N CYS A 83 -10.65 -3.12 2.77
CA CYS A 83 -10.40 -3.81 4.05
C CYS A 83 -9.03 -4.51 4.09
N ALA A 84 -8.55 -5.02 2.97
CA ALA A 84 -7.23 -5.65 2.77
C ALA A 84 -6.82 -6.73 3.80
N GLY A 85 -7.77 -7.28 4.56
CA GLY A 85 -7.51 -8.04 5.80
C GLY A 85 -6.78 -9.38 5.62
N ASP A 86 -6.81 -10.00 4.44
CA ASP A 86 -6.35 -11.37 4.26
C ASP A 86 -4.98 -11.50 3.56
N TRP A 87 -4.35 -10.40 3.12
CA TRP A 87 -3.00 -10.41 2.55
C TRP A 87 -1.98 -9.51 3.29
N ARG A 88 -2.43 -8.70 4.23
CA ARG A 88 -1.56 -7.82 5.02
C ARG A 88 -1.06 -8.50 6.29
N SER A 89 0.15 -8.14 6.70
CA SER A 89 0.68 -8.58 7.98
C SER A 89 0.03 -7.83 9.15
N PRO A 90 -0.04 -8.42 10.35
CA PRO A 90 -0.50 -7.71 11.54
C PRO A 90 0.29 -6.42 11.86
N LEU A 91 1.55 -6.36 11.45
CA LEU A 91 2.42 -5.20 11.66
C LEU A 91 2.10 -4.04 10.71
N GLU A 92 1.44 -4.30 9.57
CA GLU A 92 0.99 -3.25 8.65
C GLU A 92 -0.29 -2.57 9.12
N ILE A 93 -1.15 -3.27 9.87
CA ILE A 93 -2.50 -2.80 10.23
C ILE A 93 -2.52 -1.37 10.77
N PRO A 94 -1.64 -0.95 11.71
CA PRO A 94 -1.64 0.40 12.24
C PRO A 94 -1.28 1.49 11.20
N PHE A 95 -0.72 1.10 10.07
CA PHE A 95 -0.25 2.00 9.01
C PHE A 95 -1.15 2.00 7.79
N LEU A 96 -2.20 1.16 7.78
CA LEU A 96 -3.10 1.04 6.63
C LEU A 96 -4.11 2.19 6.59
N TRP A 97 -4.39 2.61 5.38
CA TRP A 97 -5.47 3.51 5.03
C TRP A 97 -6.04 3.06 3.68
N LEU A 98 -7.31 2.69 3.64
CA LEU A 98 -7.98 2.24 2.41
C LEU A 98 -7.18 1.16 1.65
N GLY A 99 -6.94 0.04 2.32
CA GLY A 99 -6.34 -1.16 1.74
C GLY A 99 -4.82 -1.16 1.60
N ASP A 100 -4.13 -0.02 1.80
CA ASP A 100 -2.67 0.07 1.71
C ASP A 100 -2.11 1.15 2.64
N LEU A 101 -0.79 1.31 2.67
CA LEU A 101 -0.10 2.27 3.52
C LEU A 101 -0.65 3.69 3.36
N HIS A 102 -0.79 4.38 4.48
CA HIS A 102 -1.19 5.78 4.49
C HIS A 102 -0.15 6.63 3.75
N PRO A 103 -0.53 7.51 2.81
CA PRO A 103 0.42 8.23 1.96
C PRO A 103 1.39 9.13 2.74
N SER A 104 1.04 9.59 3.95
CA SER A 104 1.97 10.37 4.78
C SER A 104 3.16 9.58 5.29
N LEU A 105 3.10 8.25 5.33
CA LEU A 105 4.26 7.43 5.69
C LEU A 105 5.38 7.55 4.66
N ILE A 106 5.02 7.72 3.39
CA ILE A 106 5.97 7.91 2.29
C ILE A 106 6.77 9.21 2.50
N THR A 107 6.09 10.31 2.83
CA THR A 107 6.75 11.59 3.12
C THR A 107 7.51 11.58 4.44
N SER A 108 6.98 10.93 5.48
CA SER A 108 7.64 10.79 6.78
C SER A 108 8.94 10.01 6.66
N LEU A 109 8.93 8.91 5.91
CA LEU A 109 10.13 8.12 5.66
C LEU A 109 11.18 8.93 4.89
N LEU A 110 10.75 9.67 3.84
CA LEU A 110 11.67 10.54 3.10
C LEU A 110 12.35 11.56 4.03
N ARG A 111 11.60 12.18 4.93
CA ARG A 111 12.14 13.19 5.86
C ARG A 111 13.17 12.61 6.82
N SER A 112 13.06 11.32 7.18
CA SER A 112 14.03 10.66 8.05
C SER A 112 15.41 10.44 7.40
N LEU A 113 15.53 10.62 6.08
CA LEU A 113 16.74 10.39 5.32
C LEU A 113 17.58 11.65 5.07
N SER A 114 17.34 12.74 5.81
CA SER A 114 18.05 14.01 5.64
C SER A 114 18.02 14.53 4.20
N PRO A 115 16.83 14.73 3.62
CA PRO A 115 16.68 15.12 2.22
C PRO A 115 17.22 16.52 1.95
N SER A 116 17.59 16.79 0.69
CA SER A 116 18.02 18.13 0.25
C SER A 116 16.90 19.17 0.44
N PRO A 117 17.22 20.48 0.55
CA PRO A 117 16.21 21.53 0.69
C PRO A 117 15.17 21.54 -0.45
N ARG A 118 15.59 21.24 -1.68
CA ARG A 118 14.68 21.08 -2.83
C ARG A 118 13.68 19.95 -2.61
N LEU A 119 14.15 18.81 -2.11
CA LEU A 119 13.31 17.64 -1.86
C LEU A 119 12.38 17.87 -0.67
N LEU A 120 12.82 18.61 0.36
CA LEU A 120 11.95 19.05 1.46
C LEU A 120 10.81 19.93 0.96
N THR A 121 11.10 20.88 0.07
CA THR A 121 10.07 21.75 -0.56
C THR A 121 9.04 20.91 -1.33
N ALA A 122 9.48 19.89 -2.05
CA ALA A 122 8.56 18.95 -2.73
C ALA A 122 7.73 18.15 -1.72
N ALA A 123 8.36 17.64 -0.68
CA ALA A 123 7.65 16.92 0.41
C ALA A 123 6.60 17.80 1.09
N ASP A 124 6.89 19.09 1.36
CA ASP A 124 5.93 20.04 1.93
C ASP A 124 4.71 20.26 1.02
N ARG A 125 4.92 20.33 -0.29
CA ARG A 125 3.83 20.45 -1.28
C ARG A 125 2.97 19.17 -1.28
N VAL A 126 3.61 18.02 -1.29
CA VAL A 126 2.94 16.70 -1.22
C VAL A 126 2.14 16.59 0.08
N ASP A 127 2.71 16.95 1.24
CA ASP A 127 2.02 16.91 2.53
C ASP A 127 0.80 17.84 2.56
N ARG A 128 0.86 19.03 1.95
CA ARG A 128 -0.33 19.90 1.83
C ARG A 128 -1.43 19.22 1.02
N ARG A 129 -1.08 18.55 -0.07
CA ARG A 129 -2.05 17.79 -0.87
C ARG A 129 -2.63 16.62 -0.09
N ILE A 130 -1.82 15.85 0.63
CA ILE A 130 -2.28 14.74 1.48
C ILE A 130 -3.27 15.26 2.53
N ARG A 131 -2.92 16.35 3.24
CA ARG A 131 -3.80 16.95 4.25
C ARG A 131 -5.14 17.46 3.69
N ALA A 132 -5.20 17.86 2.44
CA ALA A 132 -6.44 18.26 1.79
C ALA A 132 -7.25 17.05 1.28
N THR A 133 -6.57 16.06 0.70
CA THR A 133 -7.25 14.96 -0.02
C THR A 133 -7.67 13.82 0.91
N VAL A 134 -6.83 13.43 1.88
CA VAL A 134 -7.12 12.29 2.77
C VAL A 134 -8.40 12.47 3.57
N PRO A 135 -8.65 13.63 4.23
CA PRO A 135 -9.92 13.84 4.94
C PRO A 135 -11.13 13.77 4.00
N ALA A 136 -11.04 14.38 2.80
CA ALA A 136 -12.13 14.37 1.84
C ALA A 136 -12.50 12.93 1.39
N ILE A 137 -11.51 12.10 1.11
CA ILE A 137 -11.74 10.69 0.77
C ILE A 137 -12.30 9.91 1.97
N SER A 138 -11.79 10.16 3.18
CA SER A 138 -12.25 9.50 4.41
C SER A 138 -13.68 9.90 4.76
N ASP A 139 -14.09 11.15 4.53
CA ASP A 139 -15.46 11.60 4.72
C ASP A 139 -16.42 10.94 3.72
N ARG A 140 -16.02 10.78 2.47
CA ARG A 140 -16.79 10.03 1.48
C ARG A 140 -16.97 8.57 1.90
N LEU A 141 -15.91 7.91 2.41
CA LEU A 141 -16.02 6.55 2.93
C LEU A 141 -17.00 6.47 4.10
N ARG A 142 -16.93 7.41 5.05
CA ARG A 142 -17.84 7.46 6.18
C ARG A 142 -19.30 7.59 5.72
N HIS A 143 -19.60 8.48 4.79
CA HIS A 143 -20.95 8.61 4.23
C HIS A 143 -21.40 7.33 3.49
N ALA A 144 -20.50 6.68 2.76
CA ALA A 144 -20.78 5.41 2.10
C ALA A 144 -21.09 4.30 3.12
N GLN A 145 -20.36 4.25 4.24
CA GLN A 145 -20.63 3.30 5.32
C GLN A 145 -21.96 3.58 6.03
N GLU A 146 -22.30 4.84 6.30
CA GLU A 146 -23.59 5.24 6.87
C GLU A 146 -24.75 4.85 5.92
N ALA A 147 -24.57 5.06 4.62
CA ALA A 147 -25.56 4.66 3.60
C ALA A 147 -25.72 3.13 3.55
N LEU A 148 -24.63 2.35 3.69
CA LEU A 148 -24.68 0.89 3.71
C LEU A 148 -25.55 0.37 4.88
N VAL A 149 -25.34 0.93 6.08
CA VAL A 149 -26.15 0.54 7.27
C VAL A 149 -27.63 0.89 7.05
N SER A 150 -27.92 1.99 6.34
CA SER A 150 -29.29 2.39 6.02
C SER A 150 -29.90 1.59 4.87
N ALA A 151 -29.07 1.11 3.92
CA ALA A 151 -29.49 0.38 2.73
C ALA A 151 -29.86 -1.08 2.98
N GLU A 152 -29.54 -1.65 4.17
CA GLU A 152 -30.11 -2.94 4.59
C GLU A 152 -31.66 -2.90 4.60
N VAL A 153 -32.25 -1.70 4.53
CA VAL A 153 -33.69 -1.44 4.50
C VAL A 153 -34.18 -1.03 3.08
N ALA A 154 -33.28 -0.66 2.15
CA ALA A 154 -33.58 -0.14 0.83
C ALA A 154 -33.03 -1.06 -0.29
N GLY A 155 -33.65 -1.09 -1.44
CA GLY A 155 -33.44 -2.11 -2.50
C GLY A 155 -32.09 -2.14 -3.19
N SER A 156 -31.93 -3.08 -4.15
CA SER A 156 -30.67 -3.43 -4.83
C SER A 156 -29.99 -2.28 -5.62
N ALA A 157 -30.72 -1.28 -6.09
CA ALA A 157 -30.16 -0.15 -6.84
C ALA A 157 -29.25 0.75 -5.98
N ASP A 158 -29.58 0.90 -4.69
CA ASP A 158 -28.81 1.69 -3.74
C ASP A 158 -27.47 0.99 -3.41
N LEU A 159 -27.48 -0.35 -3.37
CA LEU A 159 -26.27 -1.14 -3.15
C LEU A 159 -25.29 -1.02 -4.33
N GLU A 160 -25.77 -1.02 -5.55
CA GLU A 160 -24.92 -0.87 -6.73
C GLU A 160 -24.26 0.51 -6.78
N ALA A 161 -25.01 1.58 -6.52
CA ALA A 161 -24.46 2.93 -6.42
C ALA A 161 -23.40 3.04 -5.31
N LEU A 162 -23.61 2.37 -4.18
CA LEU A 162 -22.67 2.33 -3.07
C LEU A 162 -21.38 1.59 -3.44
N LEU A 163 -21.45 0.45 -4.10
CA LEU A 163 -20.29 -0.30 -4.57
C LEU A 163 -19.47 0.53 -5.58
N GLU A 164 -20.13 1.27 -6.48
CA GLU A 164 -19.44 2.19 -7.39
C GLU A 164 -18.72 3.31 -6.64
N GLU A 165 -19.32 3.87 -5.57
CA GLU A 165 -18.66 4.88 -4.73
C GLU A 165 -17.46 4.30 -3.98
N LEU A 166 -17.57 3.12 -3.38
CA LEU A 166 -16.44 2.44 -2.72
C LEU A 166 -15.30 2.16 -3.71
N LYS A 167 -15.63 1.76 -4.93
CA LYS A 167 -14.65 1.58 -6.00
C LYS A 167 -13.95 2.91 -6.34
N ALA A 168 -14.71 4.00 -6.52
CA ALA A 168 -14.15 5.32 -6.81
C ALA A 168 -13.20 5.78 -5.69
N ILE A 169 -13.57 5.59 -4.42
CA ILE A 169 -12.77 5.88 -3.23
C ILE A 169 -11.44 5.10 -3.26
N ALA A 170 -11.47 3.79 -3.51
CA ALA A 170 -10.28 2.95 -3.57
C ALA A 170 -9.31 3.39 -4.69
N LEU A 171 -9.86 3.66 -5.89
CA LEU A 171 -9.07 4.12 -7.03
C LEU A 171 -8.43 5.49 -6.77
N GLU A 172 -9.14 6.40 -6.11
CA GLU A 172 -8.62 7.73 -5.78
C GLU A 172 -7.51 7.66 -4.73
N ALA A 173 -7.66 6.81 -3.71
CA ALA A 173 -6.63 6.56 -2.71
C ALA A 173 -5.33 6.02 -3.35
N ASN A 174 -5.44 5.06 -4.27
CA ASN A 174 -4.28 4.53 -4.99
C ASN A 174 -3.66 5.56 -5.94
N ARG A 175 -4.48 6.40 -6.60
CA ARG A 175 -4.00 7.52 -7.42
C ARG A 175 -3.18 8.50 -6.58
N LEU A 176 -3.64 8.81 -5.36
CA LEU A 176 -2.91 9.68 -4.43
C LEU A 176 -1.54 9.08 -4.09
N ARG A 177 -1.47 7.80 -3.73
CA ARG A 177 -0.21 7.11 -3.40
C ARG A 177 0.77 7.13 -4.57
N ARG A 178 0.30 6.79 -5.77
CA ARG A 178 1.10 6.85 -7.00
C ARG A 178 1.68 8.23 -7.24
N GLY A 179 0.83 9.25 -7.16
CA GLY A 179 1.25 10.63 -7.36
C GLY A 179 2.24 11.12 -6.30
N VAL A 180 2.06 10.71 -5.03
CA VAL A 180 3.00 11.01 -3.94
C VAL A 180 4.37 10.42 -4.24
N LEU A 181 4.44 9.12 -4.55
CA LEU A 181 5.72 8.46 -4.83
C LEU A 181 6.43 9.10 -6.04
N SER A 182 5.72 9.21 -7.18
CA SER A 182 6.33 9.75 -8.41
C SER A 182 6.79 11.20 -8.27
N GLU A 183 6.05 12.06 -7.56
CA GLU A 183 6.46 13.45 -7.34
C GLU A 183 7.72 13.54 -6.49
N LEU A 184 7.84 12.71 -5.44
CA LEU A 184 9.03 12.69 -4.58
C LEU A 184 10.25 12.12 -5.32
N VAL A 185 10.07 11.03 -6.07
CA VAL A 185 11.16 10.44 -6.88
C VAL A 185 11.63 11.42 -7.96
N ALA A 186 10.71 12.10 -8.66
CA ALA A 186 11.04 13.08 -9.67
C ALA A 186 11.75 14.34 -9.09
N ALA A 187 11.44 14.72 -7.85
CA ALA A 187 12.09 15.83 -7.16
C ALA A 187 13.49 15.46 -6.63
N ALA A 188 13.71 14.18 -6.34
CA ALA A 188 14.98 13.64 -5.87
C ALA A 188 15.98 13.53 -7.03
N GLY A 189 17.26 13.80 -6.79
CA GLY A 189 18.33 13.37 -7.71
C GLY A 189 18.49 11.84 -7.66
N GLY A 190 19.09 11.24 -8.71
CA GLY A 190 19.17 9.79 -8.85
C GLY A 190 19.63 9.04 -7.59
N HIS A 191 20.67 9.53 -6.93
CA HIS A 191 21.17 8.93 -5.68
C HIS A 191 20.16 9.07 -4.51
N GLN A 192 19.55 10.23 -4.31
CA GLN A 192 18.56 10.44 -3.26
C GLN A 192 17.28 9.62 -3.52
N ALA A 193 16.84 9.52 -4.78
CA ALA A 193 15.72 8.67 -5.17
C ALA A 193 15.99 7.19 -4.83
N ALA A 194 17.18 6.71 -5.14
CA ALA A 194 17.59 5.34 -4.85
C ALA A 194 17.65 5.05 -3.35
N LEU A 195 18.22 5.94 -2.54
CA LEU A 195 18.23 5.83 -1.07
C LEU A 195 16.81 5.82 -0.49
N PHE A 196 15.94 6.68 -0.99
CA PHE A 196 14.56 6.74 -0.56
C PHE A 196 13.78 5.46 -0.90
N LEU A 197 13.93 4.96 -2.13
CA LEU A 197 13.28 3.72 -2.56
C LEU A 197 13.85 2.48 -1.85
N GLU A 198 15.15 2.48 -1.52
CA GLU A 198 15.77 1.46 -0.68
C GLU A 198 15.14 1.44 0.71
N ALA A 199 15.01 2.60 1.35
CA ALA A 199 14.41 2.73 2.67
C ALA A 199 12.93 2.33 2.67
N LEU A 200 12.16 2.76 1.66
CA LEU A 200 10.74 2.36 1.50
C LEU A 200 10.59 0.85 1.31
N SER A 201 11.44 0.25 0.48
CA SER A 201 11.45 -1.19 0.25
C SER A 201 11.77 -1.96 1.54
N ARG A 202 12.76 -1.52 2.29
CA ARG A 202 13.11 -2.12 3.60
C ARG A 202 11.99 -1.99 4.61
N PHE A 203 11.37 -0.82 4.69
CA PHE A 203 10.24 -0.59 5.60
C PHE A 203 9.11 -1.58 5.30
N VAL A 204 8.68 -1.71 4.06
CA VAL A 204 7.65 -2.68 3.67
C VAL A 204 8.07 -4.11 3.99
N LEU A 205 9.28 -4.52 3.59
CA LEU A 205 9.76 -5.87 3.79
C LEU A 205 9.95 -6.23 5.28
N SER A 206 10.29 -5.26 6.14
CA SER A 206 10.46 -5.49 7.58
C SER A 206 9.16 -5.89 8.26
N MET A 207 8.02 -5.39 7.79
CA MET A 207 6.70 -5.77 8.30
C MET A 207 6.28 -7.19 7.92
N HIS A 208 7.01 -7.82 7.00
CA HIS A 208 6.82 -9.20 6.56
C HIS A 208 8.02 -10.11 6.92
N ASP A 209 8.88 -9.65 7.83
CA ASP A 209 9.99 -10.47 8.32
C ASP A 209 9.47 -11.55 9.28
N PRO A 210 9.72 -12.86 8.99
CA PRO A 210 9.20 -13.95 9.82
C PRO A 210 9.69 -13.90 11.27
N GLU A 211 10.87 -13.35 11.51
CA GLU A 211 11.40 -13.23 12.88
C GLU A 211 10.69 -12.12 13.65
N VAL A 212 10.46 -10.96 13.00
CA VAL A 212 9.73 -9.85 13.60
C VAL A 212 8.27 -10.26 13.88
N LEU A 213 7.64 -10.97 12.97
CA LEU A 213 6.28 -11.49 13.14
C LEU A 213 6.20 -12.48 14.30
N ARG A 214 7.14 -13.42 14.41
CA ARG A 214 7.20 -14.35 15.55
C ARG A 214 7.34 -13.62 16.88
N ARG A 215 8.21 -12.61 16.98
CA ARG A 215 8.35 -11.80 18.20
C ARG A 215 7.05 -11.05 18.52
N PHE A 216 6.38 -10.50 17.53
CA PHE A 216 5.10 -9.83 17.70
C PHE A 216 4.04 -10.78 18.26
N ASP A 217 3.93 -12.00 17.72
CA ASP A 217 2.98 -13.01 18.19
C ASP A 217 3.24 -13.43 19.64
N HIS A 218 4.50 -13.51 20.06
CA HIS A 218 4.87 -13.80 21.46
C HIS A 218 4.50 -12.68 22.44
N CYS A 219 4.37 -11.44 21.94
CA CYS A 219 3.99 -10.29 22.75
C CYS A 219 2.46 -10.12 22.87
N ARG A 220 1.66 -10.86 22.10
CA ARG A 220 0.20 -10.79 22.19
C ARG A 220 -0.27 -11.49 23.48
N PRO A 221 -1.11 -10.82 24.29
CA PRO A 221 -1.74 -11.49 25.42
C PRO A 221 -2.56 -12.70 24.91
N ALA A 222 -2.51 -13.81 25.66
CA ALA A 222 -3.34 -14.95 25.34
C ALA A 222 -4.81 -14.51 25.25
N PRO A 223 -5.59 -15.03 24.28
CA PRO A 223 -7.02 -14.73 24.22
C PRO A 223 -7.66 -15.22 25.53
N GLY A 224 -8.24 -14.27 26.28
CA GLY A 224 -8.99 -14.55 27.52
C GLY A 224 -10.31 -15.29 27.23
#